data_5b9f8be014fed687c4f6fae67a298c33
#
_entry.id   5b9f8be014fed687c4f6fae67a298c33
#
_cell.length_a   1.000
_cell.length_b   1.000
_cell.length_c   1.000
_cell.angle_alpha   90.00
_cell.angle_beta   90.00
_cell.angle_gamma   90.00
#
_symmetry.space_group_name_H-M   'P 1'
#
loop_
_entity.id
_entity.type
_entity.pdbx_description
1 polymer ?
#
loop_
_entity_poly.entity_id
_entity_poly.type
_entity_poly.pdbx_seq_one_letter_code
_entity_poly.pdbx_strand_id
1 'polypeptide(L)'
;MYKLPLRPLLLASALFVGMGSSFAQDNLVNSLKNNESANSKKSFQFTELINLTNTPVASQGSSGTCWSYSANSFIESEMSRLGKQPIPLSQMYTVRNAYVDKGKNYVRMHGAITLGDGGALHDVINMYKKYGTVPQELYTGLNYGTANNKFSEMSTIMEAVLAAVVKNPNGELTPNWEKAYTSVIDAYLGDIPKEFNYNGRKYTPQSFAKDVVGINPDEYVELTSFTDNPYYSKFTMMVPDNWSLDQVYNVKMNDMTDIIDNALKKGYTVAWATDVSEKGFSWKNGVAYVPAKNFADMTQAEKDDLFNGPKPELEITEELRQKAYDNYQTTDDHGMHIIGLAKDQTGKEYYIVKNSWGTTNDYKGYLYVTKNFVKYKTTTILVNKGAIPSPIAKKLSL
;
A
#
# COMPACT_ATOMS: atom_id res chain seq x y z
N MET A 1 43.75 -45.53 -33.31
CA MET A 1 42.38 -45.01 -33.25
C MET A 1 41.82 -45.23 -31.85
N TYR A 2 41.94 -44.23 -30.96
CA TYR A 2 41.38 -44.29 -29.61
C TYR A 2 40.04 -43.59 -29.61
N LYS A 3 38.96 -44.29 -29.31
CA LYS A 3 37.62 -43.71 -29.07
C LYS A 3 37.53 -43.25 -27.62
N LEU A 4 37.38 -41.95 -27.42
CA LEU A 4 37.00 -41.36 -26.13
C LEU A 4 35.48 -41.53 -25.92
N PRO A 5 35.00 -41.88 -24.71
CA PRO A 5 33.57 -41.96 -24.42
C PRO A 5 33.02 -40.55 -24.14
N LEU A 6 31.96 -40.18 -24.84
CA LEU A 6 31.12 -39.00 -24.48
C LEU A 6 30.46 -39.26 -23.12
N ARG A 7 30.79 -38.42 -22.16
CA ARG A 7 29.99 -38.29 -20.92
C ARG A 7 28.78 -37.37 -21.18
N PRO A 8 27.55 -37.73 -20.79
CA PRO A 8 26.43 -36.85 -20.86
C PRO A 8 26.57 -35.73 -19.82
N LEU A 9 26.61 -34.48 -20.28
CA LEU A 9 26.45 -33.29 -19.43
C LEU A 9 24.98 -33.26 -18.94
N LEU A 10 24.77 -33.63 -17.67
CA LEU A 10 23.52 -33.32 -16.97
C LEU A 10 23.47 -31.81 -16.74
N LEU A 11 22.72 -31.07 -17.58
CA LEU A 11 22.28 -29.71 -17.28
C LEU A 11 21.29 -29.80 -16.12
N ALA A 12 21.74 -29.53 -14.90
CA ALA A 12 20.88 -29.19 -13.80
C ALA A 12 20.37 -27.77 -14.03
N SER A 13 19.21 -27.66 -14.65
CA SER A 13 18.45 -26.40 -14.66
C SER A 13 17.96 -26.13 -13.23
N ALA A 14 18.71 -25.32 -12.48
CA ALA A 14 18.24 -24.76 -11.23
C ALA A 14 17.06 -23.80 -11.56
N LEU A 15 15.84 -24.28 -11.37
CA LEU A 15 14.68 -23.42 -11.26
C LEU A 15 14.85 -22.59 -9.98
N PHE A 16 15.35 -21.38 -10.12
CA PHE A 16 15.12 -20.32 -9.15
C PHE A 16 13.62 -19.96 -9.23
N VAL A 17 12.82 -20.64 -8.43
CA VAL A 17 11.47 -20.18 -8.11
C VAL A 17 11.65 -18.95 -7.24
N GLY A 18 11.16 -17.80 -7.69
CA GLY A 18 11.20 -16.55 -6.94
C GLY A 18 10.40 -16.65 -5.64
N MET A 19 11.04 -17.11 -4.58
CA MET A 19 10.53 -17.07 -3.20
C MET A 19 10.91 -15.71 -2.57
N GLY A 20 10.49 -14.59 -3.16
CA GLY A 20 11.08 -13.30 -2.76
C GLY A 20 10.17 -12.25 -2.16
N SER A 21 8.89 -12.20 -2.53
CA SER A 21 8.12 -10.98 -2.27
C SER A 21 7.54 -10.85 -0.85
N SER A 22 7.03 -11.92 -0.24
CA SER A 22 6.43 -11.83 1.11
C SER A 22 7.47 -11.58 2.22
N PHE A 23 8.67 -12.16 2.10
CA PHE A 23 9.77 -11.94 3.04
C PHE A 23 10.45 -10.58 2.88
N ALA A 24 10.39 -9.97 1.69
CA ALA A 24 11.03 -8.68 1.43
C ALA A 24 10.35 -7.55 2.21
N GLN A 25 9.01 -7.52 2.24
CA GLN A 25 8.26 -6.46 2.91
C GLN A 25 8.32 -6.56 4.43
N ASP A 26 8.22 -7.77 5.00
CA ASP A 26 8.40 -7.99 6.44
C ASP A 26 9.82 -7.61 6.88
N ASN A 27 10.83 -7.97 6.08
CA ASN A 27 12.22 -7.60 6.34
C ASN A 27 12.43 -6.07 6.23
N LEU A 28 11.81 -5.41 5.25
CA LEU A 28 11.86 -3.96 5.10
C LEU A 28 11.23 -3.26 6.32
N VAL A 29 10.00 -3.62 6.69
CA VAL A 29 9.29 -3.05 7.84
C VAL A 29 10.10 -3.26 9.13
N ASN A 30 10.63 -4.45 9.36
CA ASN A 30 11.45 -4.75 10.53
C ASN A 30 12.78 -3.99 10.52
N SER A 31 13.43 -3.85 9.36
CA SER A 31 14.69 -3.09 9.24
C SER A 31 14.48 -1.60 9.54
N LEU A 32 13.37 -1.03 9.05
CA LEU A 32 13.04 0.39 9.28
C LEU A 32 12.63 0.66 10.73
N LYS A 33 11.97 -0.28 11.41
CA LYS A 33 11.66 -0.18 12.84
C LYS A 33 12.88 -0.31 13.74
N ASN A 34 13.85 -1.11 13.35
CA ASN A 34 15.03 -1.44 14.17
C ASN A 34 16.24 -0.54 13.92
N ASN A 35 16.23 0.32 12.88
CA ASN A 35 17.31 1.28 12.63
C ASN A 35 17.27 2.43 13.63
N GLU A 36 17.68 2.16 14.87
CA GLU A 36 17.69 3.11 15.97
C GLU A 36 19.07 3.71 16.22
N SER A 37 19.24 5.00 15.94
CA SER A 37 20.27 5.81 16.57
C SER A 37 19.73 6.34 17.93
N ALA A 38 20.51 6.16 18.98
CA ALA A 38 20.03 6.27 20.37
C ALA A 38 19.86 7.71 20.92
N ASN A 39 19.96 8.77 20.14
CA ASN A 39 19.95 10.16 20.62
C ASN A 39 19.05 11.06 19.77
N SER A 40 17.73 10.99 19.93
CA SER A 40 16.86 12.03 19.36
C SER A 40 16.28 12.91 20.47
N LYS A 41 16.89 14.06 20.71
CA LYS A 41 16.09 15.21 21.13
C LYS A 41 15.14 15.51 19.97
N LYS A 42 13.81 15.72 20.22
CA LYS A 42 12.85 16.15 19.19
C LYS A 42 13.37 17.43 18.55
N SER A 43 14.07 17.29 17.45
CA SER A 43 14.69 18.40 16.73
C SER A 43 13.78 18.99 15.65
N PHE A 44 12.72 18.25 15.27
CA PHE A 44 11.64 18.76 14.47
C PHE A 44 10.50 19.25 15.37
N GLN A 45 10.00 20.45 15.07
CA GLN A 45 8.85 21.04 15.72
C GLN A 45 7.81 21.35 14.64
N PHE A 46 6.63 20.74 14.74
CA PHE A 46 5.57 20.92 13.75
C PHE A 46 4.43 21.72 14.32
N THR A 47 3.89 22.61 13.48
CA THR A 47 2.61 23.30 13.68
C THR A 47 1.62 22.75 12.68
N GLU A 48 0.58 22.08 13.16
CA GLU A 48 -0.47 21.54 12.32
C GLU A 48 -1.34 22.65 11.75
N LEU A 49 -1.57 22.65 10.44
CA LEU A 49 -2.44 23.58 9.73
C LEU A 49 -3.79 22.95 9.41
N ILE A 50 -3.78 21.69 9.02
CA ILE A 50 -4.94 20.86 8.73
C ILE A 50 -4.68 19.48 9.35
N ASN A 51 -5.63 18.98 10.12
CA ASN A 51 -5.61 17.61 10.63
C ASN A 51 -7.03 17.05 10.59
N LEU A 52 -7.31 16.21 9.60
CA LEU A 52 -8.64 15.69 9.33
C LEU A 52 -8.94 14.48 10.19
N THR A 53 -10.21 14.27 10.48
CA THR A 53 -10.70 13.16 11.30
C THR A 53 -10.29 11.83 10.68
N ASN A 54 -9.70 10.98 11.50
CA ASN A 54 -9.30 9.63 11.14
C ASN A 54 -9.46 8.70 12.35
N THR A 55 -9.57 7.40 12.10
CA THR A 55 -9.65 6.37 13.14
C THR A 55 -8.28 6.13 13.80
N PRO A 56 -8.20 5.47 14.96
CA PRO A 56 -6.93 5.16 15.61
C PRO A 56 -5.93 4.42 14.70
N VAL A 57 -4.64 4.64 14.95
CA VAL A 57 -3.58 3.93 14.25
C VAL A 57 -3.65 2.44 14.55
N ALA A 58 -3.65 1.62 13.51
CA ALA A 58 -3.63 0.16 13.58
C ALA A 58 -2.22 -0.39 13.34
N SER A 59 -2.05 -1.72 13.51
CA SER A 59 -0.82 -2.43 13.18
C SER A 59 -1.11 -3.56 12.21
N GLN A 60 -0.47 -3.53 11.04
CA GLN A 60 -0.53 -4.62 10.07
C GLN A 60 0.26 -5.86 10.51
N GLY A 61 1.04 -5.77 11.61
CA GLY A 61 1.89 -6.86 12.08
C GLY A 61 2.96 -7.25 11.04
N SER A 62 3.20 -8.55 10.92
CA SER A 62 4.07 -9.15 9.90
C SER A 62 3.22 -9.64 8.72
N SER A 63 2.72 -8.69 7.92
CA SER A 63 1.97 -8.93 6.69
C SER A 63 2.19 -7.82 5.69
N GLY A 64 2.21 -8.14 4.40
CA GLY A 64 2.29 -7.17 3.30
C GLY A 64 0.95 -6.51 2.97
N THR A 65 0.13 -6.20 3.98
CA THR A 65 -1.25 -5.72 3.79
C THR A 65 -1.44 -4.22 4.00
N CYS A 66 -0.36 -3.43 3.94
CA CYS A 66 -0.38 -1.97 4.09
C CYS A 66 -1.39 -1.27 3.16
N TRP A 67 -1.55 -1.76 1.93
CA TRP A 67 -2.54 -1.29 0.96
C TRP A 67 -3.97 -1.36 1.51
N SER A 68 -4.32 -2.47 2.19
CA SER A 68 -5.63 -2.64 2.80
C SER A 68 -5.82 -1.74 4.02
N TYR A 69 -4.77 -1.60 4.87
CA TYR A 69 -4.82 -0.72 6.04
C TYR A 69 -4.97 0.75 5.65
N SER A 70 -4.18 1.20 4.67
CA SER A 70 -4.20 2.60 4.23
C SER A 70 -5.51 2.99 3.55
N ALA A 71 -5.99 2.19 2.61
CA ALA A 71 -7.20 2.52 1.88
C ALA A 71 -8.50 2.27 2.67
N ASN A 72 -8.55 1.30 3.61
CA ASN A 72 -9.67 1.21 4.56
C ASN A 72 -9.67 2.41 5.52
N SER A 73 -8.51 2.84 6.03
CA SER A 73 -8.40 4.07 6.84
C SER A 73 -8.88 5.32 6.09
N PHE A 74 -8.60 5.39 4.78
CA PHE A 74 -9.13 6.43 3.90
C PHE A 74 -10.67 6.36 3.81
N ILE A 75 -11.28 5.18 3.59
CA ILE A 75 -12.74 5.00 3.57
C ILE A 75 -13.37 5.41 4.90
N GLU A 76 -12.74 5.07 6.02
CA GLU A 76 -13.18 5.48 7.37
C GLU A 76 -13.21 7.01 7.54
N SER A 77 -12.23 7.72 6.99
CA SER A 77 -12.25 9.19 6.96
C SER A 77 -13.31 9.75 6.01
N GLU A 78 -13.59 9.09 4.89
CA GLU A 78 -14.68 9.44 3.99
C GLU A 78 -16.06 9.30 4.66
N MET A 79 -16.25 8.31 5.56
CA MET A 79 -17.45 8.24 6.40
C MET A 79 -17.63 9.53 7.23
N SER A 80 -16.57 10.00 7.88
CA SER A 80 -16.61 11.25 8.65
C SER A 80 -16.95 12.46 7.77
N ARG A 81 -16.33 12.54 6.59
CA ARG A 81 -16.61 13.60 5.61
C ARG A 81 -18.07 13.63 5.16
N LEU A 82 -18.69 12.45 5.06
CA LEU A 82 -20.13 12.29 4.74
C LEU A 82 -21.05 12.51 5.95
N GLY A 83 -20.52 12.99 7.07
CA GLY A 83 -21.29 13.24 8.30
C GLY A 83 -21.70 11.99 9.06
N LYS A 84 -21.06 10.85 8.78
CA LYS A 84 -21.27 9.59 9.48
C LYS A 84 -20.24 9.39 10.58
N GLN A 85 -20.58 8.59 11.60
CA GLN A 85 -19.61 8.16 12.61
C GLN A 85 -18.60 7.21 11.95
N PRO A 86 -17.31 7.55 11.90
CA PRO A 86 -16.30 6.63 11.38
C PRO A 86 -16.13 5.44 12.33
N ILE A 87 -16.02 4.26 11.77
CA ILE A 87 -15.77 3.00 12.47
C ILE A 87 -14.61 2.27 11.81
N PRO A 88 -13.80 1.53 12.56
CA PRO A 88 -12.77 0.68 11.97
C PRO A 88 -13.40 -0.41 11.07
N LEU A 89 -12.99 -0.44 9.81
CA LEU A 89 -13.40 -1.46 8.84
C LEU A 89 -12.39 -2.61 8.84
N SER A 90 -12.88 -3.82 8.56
CA SER A 90 -12.00 -5.00 8.54
C SER A 90 -11.08 -4.99 7.33
N GLN A 91 -9.80 -4.72 7.58
CA GLN A 91 -8.75 -4.83 6.58
C GLN A 91 -8.60 -6.28 6.11
N MET A 92 -8.75 -7.24 7.02
CA MET A 92 -8.60 -8.66 6.71
C MET A 92 -9.76 -9.23 5.91
N TYR A 93 -10.97 -8.69 6.04
CA TYR A 93 -12.10 -9.03 5.16
C TYR A 93 -11.78 -8.62 3.70
N THR A 94 -11.22 -7.44 3.52
CA THR A 94 -10.76 -6.96 2.21
C THR A 94 -9.65 -7.86 1.67
N VAL A 95 -8.61 -8.14 2.47
CA VAL A 95 -7.46 -9.00 2.11
C VAL A 95 -7.90 -10.40 1.72
N ARG A 96 -8.76 -11.02 2.52
CA ARG A 96 -9.26 -12.38 2.25
C ARG A 96 -9.94 -12.46 0.88
N ASN A 97 -10.80 -11.50 0.57
CA ASN A 97 -11.51 -11.49 -0.71
C ASN A 97 -10.57 -11.18 -1.89
N ALA A 98 -9.64 -10.25 -1.71
CA ALA A 98 -8.61 -9.95 -2.70
C ALA A 98 -7.72 -11.16 -2.99
N TYR A 99 -7.30 -11.91 -1.97
CA TYR A 99 -6.46 -13.11 -2.16
C TYR A 99 -7.17 -14.20 -2.95
N VAL A 100 -8.48 -14.38 -2.75
CA VAL A 100 -9.27 -15.32 -3.58
C VAL A 100 -9.29 -14.88 -5.04
N ASP A 101 -9.53 -13.61 -5.31
CA ASP A 101 -9.54 -13.07 -6.68
C ASP A 101 -8.13 -13.08 -7.31
N LYS A 102 -7.11 -12.74 -6.54
CA LYS A 102 -5.71 -12.79 -6.95
C LYS A 102 -5.28 -14.21 -7.33
N GLY A 103 -5.68 -15.20 -6.54
CA GLY A 103 -5.45 -16.62 -6.85
C GLY A 103 -6.10 -17.04 -8.16
N LYS A 104 -7.33 -16.58 -8.45
CA LYS A 104 -8.00 -16.83 -9.73
C LYS A 104 -7.24 -16.19 -10.90
N ASN A 105 -6.77 -14.96 -10.73
CA ASN A 105 -5.98 -14.28 -11.77
C ASN A 105 -4.64 -14.98 -11.99
N TYR A 106 -3.96 -15.41 -10.91
CA TYR A 106 -2.71 -16.18 -11.01
C TYR A 106 -2.88 -17.44 -11.83
N VAL A 107 -3.95 -18.20 -11.59
CA VAL A 107 -4.26 -19.42 -12.37
C VAL A 107 -4.58 -19.09 -13.83
N ARG A 108 -5.40 -18.06 -14.08
CA ARG A 108 -5.72 -17.60 -15.46
C ARG A 108 -4.50 -17.13 -16.25
N MET A 109 -3.55 -16.51 -15.54
CA MET A 109 -2.28 -16.03 -16.10
C MET A 109 -1.18 -17.10 -16.09
N HIS A 110 -1.53 -18.36 -15.83
CA HIS A 110 -0.59 -19.50 -15.81
C HIS A 110 0.63 -19.26 -14.90
N GLY A 111 0.44 -18.53 -13.79
CA GLY A 111 1.51 -18.21 -12.86
C GLY A 111 2.36 -16.99 -13.24
N ALA A 112 1.98 -16.23 -14.26
CA ALA A 112 2.78 -15.11 -14.78
C ALA A 112 2.50 -13.75 -14.07
N ILE A 113 1.82 -13.76 -12.93
CA ILE A 113 1.65 -12.57 -12.07
C ILE A 113 2.17 -12.84 -10.66
N THR A 114 2.48 -11.77 -9.93
CA THR A 114 2.91 -11.87 -8.54
C THR A 114 1.76 -12.33 -7.64
N LEU A 115 2.03 -13.29 -6.75
CA LEU A 115 1.05 -13.82 -5.79
C LEU A 115 1.30 -13.35 -4.34
N GLY A 116 2.30 -12.55 -4.05
CA GLY A 116 2.64 -12.07 -2.71
C GLY A 116 1.50 -11.35 -1.96
N ASP A 117 1.76 -10.92 -0.74
CA ASP A 117 0.77 -10.27 0.17
C ASP A 117 0.31 -8.89 -0.31
N GLY A 118 1.07 -8.23 -1.16
CA GLY A 118 0.83 -6.87 -1.63
C GLY A 118 -0.43 -6.72 -2.48
N GLY A 119 -0.82 -5.49 -2.68
CA GLY A 119 -1.95 -5.08 -3.51
C GLY A 119 -1.96 -3.56 -3.70
N ALA A 120 -2.76 -3.08 -4.64
CA ALA A 120 -2.91 -1.67 -4.95
C ALA A 120 -4.04 -1.02 -4.13
N LEU A 121 -4.03 0.31 -4.06
CA LEU A 121 -5.07 1.05 -3.32
C LEU A 121 -6.47 0.86 -3.94
N HIS A 122 -6.56 0.77 -5.27
CA HIS A 122 -7.82 0.49 -5.98
C HIS A 122 -8.41 -0.89 -5.65
N ASP A 123 -7.59 -1.86 -5.24
CA ASP A 123 -8.10 -3.18 -4.86
C ASP A 123 -9.10 -3.08 -3.71
N VAL A 124 -8.89 -2.16 -2.75
CA VAL A 124 -9.83 -1.96 -1.64
C VAL A 124 -11.17 -1.45 -2.14
N ILE A 125 -11.18 -0.50 -3.07
CA ILE A 125 -12.40 0.02 -3.69
C ILE A 125 -13.09 -1.08 -4.52
N ASN A 126 -12.33 -1.89 -5.26
CA ASN A 126 -12.86 -3.02 -6.03
C ASN A 126 -13.47 -4.10 -5.13
N MET A 127 -12.80 -4.44 -4.02
CA MET A 127 -13.33 -5.40 -3.04
C MET A 127 -14.57 -4.85 -2.33
N TYR A 128 -14.56 -3.57 -1.94
CA TYR A 128 -15.73 -2.90 -1.38
C TYR A 128 -16.93 -2.95 -2.34
N LYS A 129 -16.72 -2.62 -3.61
CA LYS A 129 -17.77 -2.66 -4.65
C LYS A 129 -18.33 -4.07 -4.86
N LYS A 130 -17.46 -5.07 -4.90
CA LYS A 130 -17.81 -6.46 -5.24
C LYS A 130 -18.36 -7.24 -4.04
N TYR A 131 -17.74 -7.11 -2.87
CA TYR A 131 -18.02 -7.94 -1.71
C TYR A 131 -18.61 -7.18 -0.52
N GLY A 132 -18.64 -5.85 -0.56
CA GLY A 132 -18.98 -5.02 0.58
C GLY A 132 -17.85 -4.95 1.60
N THR A 133 -18.23 -4.67 2.85
CA THR A 133 -17.27 -4.60 3.98
C THR A 133 -17.97 -4.96 5.29
N VAL A 134 -17.18 -5.16 6.34
CA VAL A 134 -17.68 -5.46 7.69
C VAL A 134 -16.87 -4.68 8.74
N PRO A 135 -17.40 -4.49 9.97
CA PRO A 135 -16.61 -3.90 11.06
C PRO A 135 -15.38 -4.75 11.40
N GLN A 136 -14.29 -4.11 11.80
CA GLN A 136 -13.04 -4.78 12.21
C GLN A 136 -13.27 -5.79 13.36
N GLU A 137 -14.11 -5.44 14.33
CA GLU A 137 -14.43 -6.30 15.48
C GLU A 137 -15.11 -7.61 15.10
N LEU A 138 -15.83 -7.62 13.96
CA LEU A 138 -16.55 -8.79 13.48
C LEU A 138 -15.62 -9.77 12.75
N TYR A 139 -14.62 -9.27 12.05
CA TYR A 139 -13.71 -10.10 11.26
C TYR A 139 -12.27 -9.58 11.40
N THR A 140 -11.56 -10.12 12.38
CA THR A 140 -10.19 -9.71 12.69
C THR A 140 -9.15 -10.38 11.78
N GLY A 141 -9.47 -11.51 11.16
CA GLY A 141 -8.53 -12.32 10.37
C GLY A 141 -7.44 -13.00 11.21
N LEU A 142 -7.62 -13.11 12.54
CA LEU A 142 -6.64 -13.71 13.46
C LEU A 142 -7.09 -15.10 13.92
N ASN A 143 -7.40 -16.00 12.97
CA ASN A 143 -7.93 -17.32 13.27
C ASN A 143 -6.85 -18.38 13.56
N TYR A 144 -5.58 -17.99 13.61
CA TYR A 144 -4.43 -18.88 13.79
C TYR A 144 -3.68 -18.67 15.12
N GLY A 145 -4.36 -18.12 16.13
CA GLY A 145 -3.87 -18.10 17.50
C GLY A 145 -2.81 -17.03 17.82
N THR A 146 -2.64 -16.02 16.98
CA THR A 146 -1.74 -14.89 17.23
C THR A 146 -2.51 -13.61 17.54
N ALA A 147 -1.88 -12.68 18.28
CA ALA A 147 -2.46 -11.35 18.56
C ALA A 147 -2.24 -10.35 17.41
N ASN A 148 -1.36 -10.66 16.47
CA ASN A 148 -1.01 -9.83 15.33
C ASN A 148 -0.89 -10.70 14.08
N ASN A 149 -1.05 -10.09 12.90
CA ASN A 149 -0.87 -10.79 11.64
C ASN A 149 0.55 -11.36 11.51
N LYS A 150 0.64 -12.61 11.02
CA LYS A 150 1.87 -13.33 10.67
C LYS A 150 1.61 -14.17 9.44
N PHE A 151 1.89 -13.63 8.27
CA PHE A 151 1.43 -14.19 7.00
C PHE A 151 2.40 -15.16 6.34
N SER A 152 3.67 -15.22 6.77
CA SER A 152 4.72 -16.00 6.11
C SER A 152 4.33 -17.47 5.85
N GLU A 153 3.73 -18.16 6.84
CA GLU A 153 3.29 -19.54 6.68
C GLU A 153 2.12 -19.66 5.71
N MET A 154 1.07 -18.85 5.91
CA MET A 154 -0.11 -18.83 5.03
C MET A 154 0.27 -18.53 3.59
N SER A 155 1.07 -17.49 3.35
CA SER A 155 1.51 -17.09 2.01
C SER A 155 2.29 -18.19 1.32
N THR A 156 3.22 -18.85 2.03
CA THR A 156 3.98 -19.98 1.49
C THR A 156 3.07 -21.15 1.07
N ILE A 157 2.07 -21.48 1.88
CA ILE A 157 1.12 -22.56 1.57
C ILE A 157 0.24 -22.17 0.39
N MET A 158 -0.26 -20.93 0.34
CA MET A 158 -1.06 -20.39 -0.76
C MET A 158 -0.30 -20.48 -2.10
N GLU A 159 0.95 -20.04 -2.12
CA GLU A 159 1.82 -20.12 -3.29
C GLU A 159 2.06 -21.57 -3.73
N ALA A 160 2.33 -22.47 -2.79
CA ALA A 160 2.54 -23.90 -3.09
C ALA A 160 1.30 -24.56 -3.71
N VAL A 161 0.11 -24.26 -3.17
CA VAL A 161 -1.17 -24.78 -3.71
C VAL A 161 -1.38 -24.29 -5.13
N LEU A 162 -1.25 -23.01 -5.39
CA LEU A 162 -1.49 -22.44 -6.73
C LEU A 162 -0.39 -22.85 -7.73
N ALA A 163 0.84 -22.98 -7.30
CA ALA A 163 1.91 -23.52 -8.13
C ALA A 163 1.62 -24.98 -8.57
N ALA A 164 1.08 -25.81 -7.67
CA ALA A 164 0.64 -27.17 -8.00
C ALA A 164 -0.53 -27.15 -9.00
N VAL A 165 -1.50 -26.24 -8.83
CA VAL A 165 -2.64 -26.09 -9.75
C VAL A 165 -2.17 -25.73 -11.16
N VAL A 166 -1.29 -24.71 -11.29
CA VAL A 166 -0.76 -24.26 -12.59
C VAL A 166 0.08 -25.34 -13.29
N LYS A 167 0.79 -26.17 -12.52
CA LYS A 167 1.60 -27.29 -13.05
C LYS A 167 0.80 -28.55 -13.38
N ASN A 168 -0.54 -28.54 -13.31
CA ASN A 168 -1.35 -29.71 -13.58
C ASN A 168 -1.06 -30.31 -14.97
N PRO A 169 -0.61 -31.59 -15.06
CA PRO A 169 -0.24 -32.21 -16.33
C PRO A 169 -1.44 -32.57 -17.21
N ASN A 170 -2.65 -32.60 -16.66
CA ASN A 170 -3.85 -33.06 -17.39
C ASN A 170 -4.46 -31.98 -18.29
N GLY A 171 -3.97 -30.73 -18.23
CA GLY A 171 -4.43 -29.63 -19.08
C GLY A 171 -5.85 -29.12 -18.79
N GLU A 172 -6.59 -29.76 -17.89
CA GLU A 172 -7.94 -29.37 -17.47
C GLU A 172 -8.01 -29.33 -15.94
N LEU A 173 -8.53 -28.20 -15.41
CA LEU A 173 -8.72 -27.99 -13.98
C LEU A 173 -10.15 -28.27 -13.56
N THR A 174 -10.35 -29.06 -12.52
CA THR A 174 -11.67 -29.18 -11.88
C THR A 174 -11.95 -27.95 -11.03
N PRO A 175 -13.25 -27.61 -10.74
CA PRO A 175 -13.57 -26.46 -9.90
C PRO A 175 -13.13 -26.61 -8.43
N ASN A 176 -12.63 -27.78 -8.03
CA ASN A 176 -12.23 -28.07 -6.65
C ASN A 176 -10.96 -27.35 -6.22
N TRP A 177 -10.09 -26.98 -7.18
CA TRP A 177 -8.87 -26.24 -6.83
C TRP A 177 -9.16 -24.91 -6.12
N GLU A 178 -10.20 -24.19 -6.56
CA GLU A 178 -10.59 -22.93 -5.92
C GLU A 178 -11.07 -23.14 -4.48
N LYS A 179 -11.83 -24.22 -4.23
CA LYS A 179 -12.25 -24.57 -2.87
C LYS A 179 -11.05 -24.92 -1.98
N ALA A 180 -10.11 -25.72 -2.49
CA ALA A 180 -8.90 -26.10 -1.76
C ALA A 180 -8.07 -24.85 -1.40
N TYR A 181 -7.83 -23.96 -2.37
CA TYR A 181 -7.12 -22.71 -2.16
C TYR A 181 -7.83 -21.80 -1.14
N THR A 182 -9.14 -21.59 -1.30
CA THR A 182 -9.94 -20.77 -0.39
C THR A 182 -9.94 -21.34 1.03
N SER A 183 -10.00 -22.68 1.18
CA SER A 183 -9.94 -23.32 2.51
C SER A 183 -8.63 -23.08 3.24
N VAL A 184 -7.51 -22.90 2.53
CA VAL A 184 -6.25 -22.48 3.14
C VAL A 184 -6.38 -21.08 3.72
N ILE A 185 -6.90 -20.13 2.94
CA ILE A 185 -7.10 -18.74 3.41
C ILE A 185 -8.04 -18.71 4.61
N ASP A 186 -9.16 -19.43 4.55
CA ASP A 186 -10.17 -19.45 5.61
C ASP A 186 -9.65 -20.13 6.90
N ALA A 187 -8.72 -21.08 6.80
CA ALA A 187 -8.05 -21.67 7.96
C ALA A 187 -7.27 -20.63 8.79
N TYR A 188 -6.64 -19.66 8.13
CA TYR A 188 -5.86 -18.60 8.79
C TYR A 188 -6.68 -17.36 9.12
N LEU A 189 -7.49 -16.88 8.18
CA LEU A 189 -8.22 -15.62 8.32
C LEU A 189 -9.64 -15.79 8.87
N GLY A 190 -10.18 -17.00 8.88
CA GLY A 190 -11.54 -17.32 9.29
C GLY A 190 -12.55 -17.25 8.14
N ASP A 191 -13.71 -17.90 8.34
CA ASP A 191 -14.82 -17.88 7.40
C ASP A 191 -15.44 -16.49 7.31
N ILE A 192 -15.76 -16.06 6.07
CA ILE A 192 -16.42 -14.76 5.90
C ILE A 192 -17.88 -14.80 6.37
N PRO A 193 -18.33 -13.77 7.11
CA PRO A 193 -19.72 -13.68 7.53
C PRO A 193 -20.64 -13.44 6.32
N LYS A 194 -21.67 -14.26 6.18
CA LYS A 194 -22.72 -14.03 5.19
C LYS A 194 -23.72 -12.96 5.65
N GLU A 195 -24.01 -12.95 6.94
CA GLU A 195 -24.90 -12.03 7.63
C GLU A 195 -24.39 -11.81 9.06
N PHE A 196 -24.66 -10.65 9.62
CA PHE A 196 -24.27 -10.29 10.98
C PHE A 196 -25.20 -9.23 11.59
N ASN A 197 -25.16 -9.09 12.91
CA ASN A 197 -25.89 -8.03 13.62
C ASN A 197 -24.94 -6.87 13.92
N TYR A 198 -25.38 -5.67 13.62
CA TYR A 198 -24.68 -4.44 13.98
C TYR A 198 -25.67 -3.40 14.48
N ASN A 199 -25.47 -2.87 15.70
CA ASN A 199 -26.38 -1.93 16.37
C ASN A 199 -27.87 -2.40 16.35
N GLY A 200 -28.10 -3.69 16.64
CA GLY A 200 -29.44 -4.27 16.73
C GLY A 200 -30.13 -4.54 15.39
N ARG A 201 -29.46 -4.28 14.26
CA ARG A 201 -30.00 -4.55 12.91
C ARG A 201 -29.13 -5.60 12.20
N LYS A 202 -29.79 -6.47 11.43
CA LYS A 202 -29.15 -7.50 10.61
C LYS A 202 -28.68 -6.93 9.28
N TYR A 203 -27.43 -7.26 8.89
CA TYR A 203 -26.80 -6.84 7.64
C TYR A 203 -26.12 -8.00 6.93
N THR A 204 -26.04 -7.92 5.62
CA THR A 204 -25.01 -8.59 4.82
C THR A 204 -23.82 -7.61 4.66
N PRO A 205 -22.61 -8.07 4.29
CA PRO A 205 -21.49 -7.16 4.01
C PRO A 205 -21.82 -6.06 2.99
N GLN A 206 -22.61 -6.38 1.94
CA GLN A 206 -23.03 -5.41 0.93
C GLN A 206 -24.03 -4.39 1.48
N SER A 207 -25.03 -4.83 2.27
CA SER A 207 -25.98 -3.89 2.87
C SER A 207 -25.34 -3.01 3.94
N PHE A 208 -24.37 -3.54 4.68
CA PHE A 208 -23.56 -2.75 5.62
C PHE A 208 -22.73 -1.69 4.91
N ALA A 209 -22.03 -2.07 3.84
CA ALA A 209 -21.27 -1.13 3.00
C ALA A 209 -22.17 0.00 2.48
N LYS A 210 -23.36 -0.33 1.98
CA LYS A 210 -24.31 0.64 1.42
C LYS A 210 -24.93 1.54 2.49
N ASP A 211 -25.50 0.95 3.54
CA ASP A 211 -26.38 1.67 4.48
C ASP A 211 -25.57 2.36 5.60
N VAL A 212 -24.52 1.71 6.11
CA VAL A 212 -23.71 2.19 7.24
C VAL A 212 -22.52 3.00 6.74
N VAL A 213 -21.65 2.42 5.93
CA VAL A 213 -20.48 3.13 5.39
C VAL A 213 -20.92 4.18 4.39
N GLY A 214 -21.65 3.80 3.34
CA GLY A 214 -22.37 4.69 2.44
C GLY A 214 -21.51 5.49 1.47
N ILE A 215 -20.26 5.06 1.20
CA ILE A 215 -19.49 5.63 0.10
C ILE A 215 -20.02 5.09 -1.25
N ASN A 216 -19.89 5.88 -2.29
CA ASN A 216 -20.08 5.43 -3.66
C ASN A 216 -18.70 5.08 -4.26
N PRO A 217 -18.36 3.79 -4.48
CA PRO A 217 -17.03 3.40 -4.98
C PRO A 217 -16.70 3.99 -6.35
N ASP A 218 -17.68 4.38 -7.17
CA ASP A 218 -17.47 4.99 -8.48
C ASP A 218 -16.99 6.46 -8.40
N GLU A 219 -17.01 7.08 -7.21
CA GLU A 219 -16.51 8.43 -6.97
C GLU A 219 -14.99 8.49 -6.68
N TYR A 220 -14.30 7.35 -6.68
CA TYR A 220 -12.88 7.29 -6.35
C TYR A 220 -12.06 6.95 -7.59
N VAL A 221 -10.87 7.56 -7.66
CA VAL A 221 -9.93 7.34 -8.76
C VAL A 221 -8.51 7.26 -8.22
N GLU A 222 -7.70 6.41 -8.84
CA GLU A 222 -6.30 6.30 -8.57
C GLU A 222 -5.48 7.02 -9.64
N LEU A 223 -4.47 7.79 -9.19
CA LEU A 223 -3.65 8.64 -10.07
C LEU A 223 -2.16 8.41 -9.77
N THR A 224 -1.35 8.64 -10.79
CA THR A 224 0.11 8.63 -10.73
C THR A 224 0.70 9.74 -11.61
N SER A 225 2.03 9.81 -11.67
CA SER A 225 2.74 10.77 -12.51
C SER A 225 4.02 10.17 -13.08
N PHE A 226 4.01 9.75 -14.34
CA PHE A 226 5.17 9.23 -15.04
C PHE A 226 5.24 9.76 -16.49
N THR A 227 6.45 9.96 -16.99
CA THR A 227 6.68 10.60 -18.32
C THR A 227 6.62 9.64 -19.48
N ASP A 228 6.68 8.33 -19.24
CA ASP A 228 6.64 7.27 -20.25
C ASP A 228 5.24 7.01 -20.83
N ASN A 229 4.21 7.60 -20.19
CA ASN A 229 2.82 7.52 -20.65
C ASN A 229 2.21 8.91 -20.84
N PRO A 230 1.26 9.09 -21.78
CA PRO A 230 0.62 10.39 -21.99
C PRO A 230 -0.05 10.92 -20.73
N TYR A 231 0.18 12.19 -20.40
CA TYR A 231 -0.53 12.85 -19.30
C TYR A 231 -2.02 12.98 -19.60
N TYR A 232 -2.82 12.96 -18.53
CA TYR A 232 -4.29 13.07 -18.53
C TYR A 232 -4.98 11.92 -19.27
N SER A 233 -4.31 10.77 -19.36
CA SER A 233 -4.84 9.51 -19.87
C SER A 233 -4.78 8.41 -18.82
N LYS A 234 -5.40 7.28 -19.10
CA LYS A 234 -5.27 6.06 -18.29
C LYS A 234 -4.23 5.12 -18.88
N PHE A 235 -3.50 4.45 -18.00
CA PHE A 235 -2.64 3.33 -18.38
C PHE A 235 -2.57 2.31 -17.25
N THR A 236 -2.16 1.08 -17.55
CA THR A 236 -1.93 0.05 -16.54
C THR A 236 -0.61 0.32 -15.83
N MET A 237 -0.66 0.61 -14.55
CA MET A 237 0.54 0.80 -13.74
C MET A 237 1.33 -0.50 -13.62
N MET A 238 2.57 -0.50 -14.14
CA MET A 238 3.44 -1.69 -14.20
C MET A 238 4.26 -1.81 -12.91
N VAL A 239 3.60 -2.29 -11.87
CA VAL A 239 4.21 -2.64 -10.57
C VAL A 239 3.73 -4.03 -10.16
N PRO A 240 4.56 -4.79 -9.41
CA PRO A 240 4.23 -6.16 -9.02
C PRO A 240 2.91 -6.31 -8.26
N ASP A 241 2.55 -5.33 -7.45
CA ASP A 241 1.34 -5.36 -6.61
C ASP A 241 0.04 -5.00 -7.36
N ASN A 242 0.13 -4.48 -8.60
CA ASN A 242 -1.04 -4.32 -9.47
C ASN A 242 -1.43 -5.66 -10.14
N TRP A 243 -1.78 -6.65 -9.33
CA TRP A 243 -2.16 -8.00 -9.76
C TRP A 243 -3.46 -8.04 -10.58
N SER A 244 -4.31 -7.04 -10.42
CA SER A 244 -5.58 -6.89 -11.17
C SER A 244 -5.35 -6.31 -12.58
N LEU A 245 -4.17 -5.74 -12.84
CA LEU A 245 -3.81 -5.00 -14.07
C LEU A 245 -4.73 -3.79 -14.30
N ASP A 246 -5.21 -3.19 -13.23
CA ASP A 246 -6.08 -2.04 -13.30
C ASP A 246 -5.34 -0.79 -13.79
N GLN A 247 -6.12 0.14 -14.34
CA GLN A 247 -5.61 1.37 -14.90
C GLN A 247 -5.71 2.53 -13.91
N VAL A 248 -4.66 3.35 -13.92
CA VAL A 248 -4.59 4.61 -13.16
C VAL A 248 -4.57 5.80 -14.09
N TYR A 249 -4.99 6.97 -13.62
CA TYR A 249 -4.83 8.21 -14.38
C TYR A 249 -3.41 8.75 -14.22
N ASN A 250 -2.82 9.20 -15.32
CA ASN A 250 -1.52 9.87 -15.33
C ASN A 250 -1.72 11.38 -15.28
N VAL A 251 -1.05 12.08 -14.37
CA VAL A 251 -1.07 13.54 -14.27
C VAL A 251 0.37 14.07 -14.19
N LYS A 252 0.59 15.37 -14.40
CA LYS A 252 1.89 15.98 -14.15
C LYS A 252 2.25 15.90 -12.67
N MET A 253 3.53 15.83 -12.37
CA MET A 253 4.03 15.69 -10.99
C MET A 253 3.50 16.81 -10.06
N ASN A 254 3.48 18.04 -10.52
CA ASN A 254 2.93 19.14 -9.72
C ASN A 254 1.40 19.06 -9.58
N ASP A 255 0.69 18.61 -10.63
CA ASP A 255 -0.77 18.40 -10.53
C ASP A 255 -1.11 17.35 -9.44
N MET A 256 -0.25 16.32 -9.25
CA MET A 256 -0.44 15.33 -8.19
C MET A 256 -0.39 15.97 -6.79
N THR A 257 0.61 16.83 -6.53
CA THR A 257 0.68 17.56 -5.24
C THR A 257 -0.41 18.60 -5.10
N ASP A 258 -0.82 19.26 -6.18
CA ASP A 258 -1.95 20.19 -6.18
C ASP A 258 -3.28 19.48 -5.86
N ILE A 259 -3.46 18.23 -6.32
CA ILE A 259 -4.61 17.39 -5.97
C ILE A 259 -4.60 17.09 -4.46
N ILE A 260 -3.47 16.69 -3.89
CA ILE A 260 -3.35 16.41 -2.45
C ILE A 260 -3.64 17.66 -1.62
N ASP A 261 -3.04 18.80 -1.98
CA ASP A 261 -3.26 20.08 -1.28
C ASP A 261 -4.73 20.52 -1.35
N ASN A 262 -5.36 20.39 -2.52
CA ASN A 262 -6.77 20.74 -2.69
C ASN A 262 -7.69 19.77 -1.94
N ALA A 263 -7.36 18.48 -1.93
CA ALA A 263 -8.07 17.48 -1.15
C ALA A 263 -8.12 17.88 0.33
N LEU A 264 -6.97 18.10 0.94
CA LEU A 264 -6.86 18.45 2.35
C LEU A 264 -7.60 19.76 2.68
N LYS A 265 -7.46 20.80 1.85
CA LYS A 265 -8.17 22.09 2.02
C LYS A 265 -9.68 21.95 1.92
N LYS A 266 -10.19 20.97 1.18
CA LYS A 266 -11.63 20.69 1.04
C LYS A 266 -12.16 19.64 2.02
N GLY A 267 -11.34 19.15 2.95
CA GLY A 267 -11.73 18.16 3.95
C GLY A 267 -11.71 16.71 3.45
N TYR A 268 -11.03 16.42 2.32
CA TYR A 268 -10.77 15.08 1.84
C TYR A 268 -9.39 14.61 2.29
N THR A 269 -9.28 13.37 2.68
CA THR A 269 -7.99 12.70 2.89
C THR A 269 -7.52 12.01 1.60
N VAL A 270 -6.32 11.41 1.61
CA VAL A 270 -5.74 10.76 0.42
C VAL A 270 -5.09 9.44 0.83
N ALA A 271 -5.47 8.31 0.24
CA ALA A 271 -4.66 7.10 0.38
C ALA A 271 -3.44 7.20 -0.54
N TRP A 272 -2.29 6.76 -0.07
CA TRP A 272 -1.00 7.04 -0.68
C TRP A 272 -0.11 5.80 -0.70
N ALA A 273 0.28 5.37 -1.89
CA ALA A 273 1.26 4.32 -2.12
C ALA A 273 2.61 4.93 -2.50
N THR A 274 3.69 4.44 -1.91
CA THR A 274 5.01 5.06 -1.97
C THR A 274 6.13 4.07 -1.69
N ASP A 275 7.34 4.44 -2.08
CA ASP A 275 8.57 3.80 -1.63
C ASP A 275 9.01 4.43 -0.30
N VAL A 276 9.27 3.62 0.71
CA VAL A 276 9.79 4.04 2.03
C VAL A 276 11.19 3.48 2.33
N SER A 277 11.79 2.76 1.38
CA SER A 277 13.15 2.22 1.50
C SER A 277 14.26 3.28 1.47
N GLU A 278 13.89 4.57 1.33
CA GLU A 278 14.76 5.72 1.26
C GLU A 278 15.50 6.03 2.57
N LYS A 279 16.75 6.49 2.44
CA LYS A 279 17.58 6.90 3.60
C LYS A 279 17.05 8.14 4.31
N GLY A 280 16.25 8.96 3.63
CA GLY A 280 15.56 10.11 4.22
C GLY A 280 14.23 9.77 4.88
N PHE A 281 13.83 8.50 4.94
CA PHE A 281 12.67 8.02 5.69
C PHE A 281 13.09 7.47 7.05
N SER A 282 12.51 7.98 8.12
CA SER A 282 12.73 7.47 9.48
C SER A 282 11.42 7.23 10.20
N TRP A 283 11.11 5.96 10.45
CA TRP A 283 9.97 5.59 11.28
C TRP A 283 10.08 6.15 12.70
N LYS A 284 11.23 5.96 13.35
CA LYS A 284 11.45 6.39 14.73
C LYS A 284 11.24 7.90 14.89
N ASN A 285 11.89 8.69 14.06
CA ASN A 285 11.78 10.16 14.12
C ASN A 285 10.47 10.68 13.52
N GLY A 286 9.66 9.82 12.88
CA GLY A 286 8.39 10.17 12.27
C GLY A 286 8.52 11.23 11.16
N VAL A 287 9.60 11.19 10.39
CA VAL A 287 9.88 12.19 9.34
C VAL A 287 10.37 11.50 8.07
N ALA A 288 9.92 12.03 6.92
CA ALA A 288 10.44 11.64 5.61
C ALA A 288 10.71 12.88 4.75
N TYR A 289 11.91 12.95 4.14
CA TYR A 289 12.34 14.00 3.24
C TYR A 289 13.40 13.48 2.27
N VAL A 290 13.73 14.21 1.21
CA VAL A 290 14.78 13.84 0.24
C VAL A 290 16.01 14.72 0.47
N PRO A 291 17.09 14.21 1.09
CA PRO A 291 18.30 14.99 1.33
C PRO A 291 18.90 15.56 0.03
N ALA A 292 19.36 16.80 0.06
CA ALA A 292 20.02 17.42 -1.10
C ALA A 292 21.31 16.71 -1.51
N LYS A 293 22.01 16.07 -0.57
CA LYS A 293 23.24 15.31 -0.80
C LYS A 293 22.91 13.81 -0.82
N ASN A 294 23.47 13.10 -1.78
CA ASN A 294 23.32 11.65 -1.85
C ASN A 294 23.90 11.00 -0.58
N PHE A 295 23.21 10.06 0.00
CA PHE A 295 23.63 9.38 1.24
C PHE A 295 24.99 8.69 1.12
N ALA A 296 25.33 8.17 -0.06
CA ALA A 296 26.65 7.56 -0.31
C ALA A 296 27.80 8.56 -0.19
N ASP A 297 27.55 9.84 -0.51
CA ASP A 297 28.56 10.92 -0.51
C ASP A 297 28.63 11.66 0.83
N MET A 298 27.77 11.29 1.80
CA MET A 298 27.77 11.90 3.13
C MET A 298 28.89 11.36 4.01
N THR A 299 29.51 12.26 4.78
CA THR A 299 30.38 11.89 5.91
C THR A 299 29.55 11.19 7.02
N GLN A 300 30.20 10.50 7.95
CA GLN A 300 29.51 9.88 9.06
C GLN A 300 28.77 10.91 9.93
N ALA A 301 29.39 12.07 10.18
CA ALA A 301 28.74 13.16 10.93
C ALA A 301 27.46 13.68 10.25
N GLU A 302 27.45 13.79 8.90
CA GLU A 302 26.25 14.19 8.14
C GLU A 302 25.16 13.10 8.20
N LYS A 303 25.53 11.81 8.19
CA LYS A 303 24.60 10.69 8.35
C LYS A 303 23.97 10.67 9.75
N ASP A 304 24.77 10.91 10.78
CA ASP A 304 24.31 10.96 12.18
C ASP A 304 23.41 12.18 12.43
N ASP A 305 23.60 13.27 11.66
CA ASP A 305 22.82 14.52 11.74
C ASP A 305 21.58 14.52 10.83
N LEU A 306 21.31 13.45 10.08
CA LEU A 306 20.30 13.40 9.02
C LEU A 306 18.90 13.78 9.53
N PHE A 307 18.52 13.31 10.71
CA PHE A 307 17.21 13.57 11.33
C PHE A 307 17.30 14.56 12.51
N ASN A 308 18.35 15.33 12.60
CA ASN A 308 18.52 16.37 13.61
C ASN A 308 18.04 17.74 13.10
N GLY A 309 16.72 17.86 12.88
CA GLY A 309 16.05 19.07 12.37
C GLY A 309 16.00 19.16 10.85
N PRO A 310 15.26 20.17 10.33
CA PRO A 310 15.06 20.39 8.90
C PRO A 310 16.38 20.58 8.14
N LYS A 311 16.48 19.94 6.97
CA LYS A 311 17.66 19.98 6.10
C LYS A 311 17.29 20.50 4.71
N PRO A 312 18.27 20.98 3.91
CA PRO A 312 18.08 21.21 2.48
C PRO A 312 17.67 19.92 1.76
N GLU A 313 16.78 20.06 0.79
CA GLU A 313 16.28 18.95 -0.01
C GLU A 313 16.70 19.04 -1.48
N LEU A 314 16.78 17.89 -2.11
CA LEU A 314 16.94 17.75 -3.55
C LEU A 314 15.72 18.36 -4.28
N GLU A 315 15.96 19.10 -5.34
CA GLU A 315 14.92 19.51 -6.26
C GLU A 315 14.47 18.30 -7.11
N ILE A 316 13.19 18.00 -7.09
CA ILE A 316 12.65 16.86 -7.79
C ILE A 316 12.08 17.29 -9.15
N THR A 317 12.59 16.69 -10.22
CA THR A 317 12.09 16.86 -11.59
C THR A 317 11.31 15.63 -12.04
N GLU A 318 10.49 15.77 -13.09
CA GLU A 318 9.74 14.65 -13.69
C GLU A 318 10.70 13.58 -14.23
N GLU A 319 11.85 13.98 -14.79
CA GLU A 319 12.88 13.06 -15.32
C GLU A 319 13.56 12.28 -14.19
N LEU A 320 13.87 12.95 -13.07
CA LEU A 320 14.46 12.28 -11.91
C LEU A 320 13.49 11.25 -11.32
N ARG A 321 12.21 11.63 -11.22
CA ARG A 321 11.14 10.75 -10.76
C ARG A 321 10.98 9.53 -11.67
N GLN A 322 10.90 9.73 -13.01
CA GLN A 322 10.80 8.64 -13.97
C GLN A 322 12.00 7.70 -13.87
N LYS A 323 13.22 8.26 -13.87
CA LYS A 323 14.46 7.48 -13.74
C LYS A 323 14.47 6.61 -12.48
N ALA A 324 13.94 7.12 -11.36
CA ALA A 324 13.90 6.37 -10.10
C ALA A 324 12.94 5.18 -10.18
N TYR A 325 11.83 5.32 -10.88
CA TYR A 325 10.91 4.23 -11.16
C TYR A 325 11.53 3.18 -12.08
N ASP A 326 12.18 3.61 -13.17
CA ASP A 326 12.77 2.72 -14.16
C ASP A 326 13.97 1.89 -13.63
N ASN A 327 14.66 2.40 -12.61
CA ASN A 327 15.89 1.78 -12.09
C ASN A 327 15.75 1.20 -10.67
N TYR A 328 14.51 0.98 -10.19
CA TYR A 328 14.18 0.43 -8.87
C TYR A 328 14.62 1.29 -7.67
N GLN A 329 14.88 2.58 -7.86
CA GLN A 329 15.04 3.53 -6.75
C GLN A 329 13.69 3.96 -6.16
N THR A 330 12.60 3.73 -6.87
CA THR A 330 11.22 3.88 -6.40
C THR A 330 10.45 2.63 -6.75
N THR A 331 9.99 1.91 -5.74
CA THR A 331 9.21 0.67 -5.85
C THR A 331 7.86 0.81 -5.11
N ASP A 332 6.95 -0.12 -5.31
CA ASP A 332 5.63 -0.16 -4.67
C ASP A 332 5.68 -0.91 -3.33
N ASP A 333 6.43 -0.37 -2.35
CA ASP A 333 6.72 -1.12 -1.14
C ASP A 333 5.85 -0.78 0.06
N HIS A 334 5.09 0.33 0.05
CA HIS A 334 4.26 0.68 1.20
C HIS A 334 3.04 1.54 0.87
N GLY A 335 1.95 1.33 1.63
CA GLY A 335 0.72 2.13 1.58
C GLY A 335 0.46 2.85 2.91
N MET A 336 0.14 4.15 2.84
CA MET A 336 -0.16 5.02 3.98
C MET A 336 -1.36 5.93 3.70
N HIS A 337 -1.74 6.77 4.67
CA HIS A 337 -2.90 7.64 4.57
C HIS A 337 -2.54 9.08 4.92
N ILE A 338 -2.59 10.00 3.94
CA ILE A 338 -2.37 11.44 4.13
C ILE A 338 -3.65 12.05 4.70
N ILE A 339 -3.54 12.65 5.89
CA ILE A 339 -4.68 13.19 6.65
C ILE A 339 -4.58 14.68 6.93
N GLY A 340 -3.46 15.32 6.64
CA GLY A 340 -3.29 16.71 7.03
C GLY A 340 -2.07 17.39 6.46
N LEU A 341 -1.90 18.63 6.86
CA LEU A 341 -0.83 19.53 6.49
C LEU A 341 -0.25 20.19 7.74
N ALA A 342 1.07 20.27 7.83
CA ALA A 342 1.80 20.94 8.90
C ALA A 342 2.95 21.78 8.34
N LYS A 343 3.52 22.64 9.19
CA LYS A 343 4.78 23.35 8.93
C LYS A 343 5.79 23.03 10.02
N ASP A 344 7.06 22.93 9.64
CA ASP A 344 8.15 22.87 10.60
C ASP A 344 8.50 24.27 11.13
N GLN A 345 9.47 24.33 12.04
CA GLN A 345 9.97 25.58 12.65
C GLN A 345 10.60 26.56 11.65
N THR A 346 10.91 26.12 10.43
CA THR A 346 11.44 26.99 9.35
C THR A 346 10.34 27.49 8.42
N GLY A 347 9.09 26.99 8.59
CA GLY A 347 7.94 27.30 7.75
C GLY A 347 7.79 26.38 6.54
N LYS A 348 8.64 25.35 6.37
CA LYS A 348 8.49 24.34 5.32
C LYS A 348 7.25 23.47 5.56
N GLU A 349 6.50 23.17 4.51
CA GLU A 349 5.28 22.38 4.57
C GLU A 349 5.55 20.88 4.49
N TYR A 350 4.79 20.14 5.30
CA TYR A 350 4.79 18.68 5.39
C TYR A 350 3.36 18.16 5.36
N TYR A 351 3.14 17.02 4.74
CA TYR A 351 1.90 16.26 4.92
C TYR A 351 1.95 15.48 6.25
N ILE A 352 0.82 15.43 6.95
CA ILE A 352 0.62 14.55 8.10
C ILE A 352 0.12 13.22 7.55
N VAL A 353 0.85 12.15 7.82
CA VAL A 353 0.62 10.82 7.27
C VAL A 353 0.41 9.82 8.40
N LYS A 354 -0.72 9.12 8.36
CA LYS A 354 -1.03 8.00 9.24
C LYS A 354 -0.47 6.71 8.64
N ASN A 355 0.34 5.99 9.42
CA ASN A 355 0.92 4.70 9.05
C ASN A 355 0.19 3.54 9.75
N SER A 356 0.50 2.31 9.37
CA SER A 356 -0.07 1.07 9.89
C SER A 356 0.95 0.18 10.63
N TRP A 357 1.94 0.79 11.30
CA TRP A 357 2.98 0.07 12.05
C TRP A 357 2.85 0.20 13.58
N GLY A 358 1.64 0.52 14.08
CA GLY A 358 1.39 0.79 15.49
C GLY A 358 1.87 2.18 15.89
N THR A 359 2.05 2.40 17.21
CA THR A 359 2.22 3.74 17.81
C THR A 359 3.58 3.96 18.46
N THR A 360 4.59 3.17 18.09
CA THR A 360 5.89 3.13 18.80
C THR A 360 6.88 4.22 18.41
N ASN A 361 6.60 4.98 17.33
CA ASN A 361 7.45 6.10 16.92
C ASN A 361 7.18 7.38 17.74
N ASP A 362 7.99 8.42 17.55
CA ASP A 362 7.92 9.69 18.28
C ASP A 362 6.59 10.43 18.13
N TYR A 363 5.84 10.16 17.06
CA TYR A 363 4.54 10.79 16.73
C TYR A 363 3.37 9.80 16.79
N LYS A 364 3.48 8.72 17.60
CA LYS A 364 2.38 7.78 17.89
C LYS A 364 1.74 7.16 16.64
N GLY A 365 2.57 6.79 15.65
CA GLY A 365 2.13 6.14 14.42
C GLY A 365 1.93 7.07 13.24
N TYR A 366 2.14 8.37 13.42
CA TYR A 366 2.11 9.36 12.35
C TYR A 366 3.51 9.73 11.87
N LEU A 367 3.60 10.25 10.66
CA LEU A 367 4.82 10.79 10.05
C LEU A 367 4.53 12.18 9.47
N TYR A 368 5.58 13.00 9.41
CA TYR A 368 5.58 14.27 8.69
C TYR A 368 6.46 14.12 7.45
N VAL A 369 5.86 14.24 6.28
CA VAL A 369 6.47 13.92 4.99
C VAL A 369 6.53 15.16 4.11
N THR A 370 7.70 15.51 3.61
CA THR A 370 7.87 16.68 2.73
C THR A 370 7.17 16.49 1.39
N LYS A 371 6.77 17.60 0.77
CA LYS A 371 6.21 17.55 -0.61
C LYS A 371 7.22 17.00 -1.62
N ASN A 372 8.52 17.23 -1.42
CA ASN A 372 9.55 16.67 -2.28
C ASN A 372 9.65 15.15 -2.17
N PHE A 373 9.50 14.59 -0.95
CA PHE A 373 9.43 13.14 -0.78
C PHE A 373 8.22 12.56 -1.53
N VAL A 374 7.05 13.18 -1.38
CA VAL A 374 5.84 12.76 -2.11
C VAL A 374 6.03 12.87 -3.62
N LYS A 375 6.59 13.97 -4.13
CA LYS A 375 6.91 14.10 -5.57
C LYS A 375 7.84 13.00 -6.06
N TYR A 376 8.82 12.61 -5.26
CA TYR A 376 9.85 11.67 -5.69
C TYR A 376 9.40 10.21 -5.57
N LYS A 377 8.77 9.85 -4.44
CA LYS A 377 8.56 8.45 -4.05
C LYS A 377 7.14 7.92 -4.20
N THR A 378 6.18 8.74 -4.56
CA THR A 378 4.81 8.26 -4.77
C THR A 378 4.74 7.31 -5.96
N THR A 379 4.18 6.12 -5.76
CA THR A 379 3.74 5.26 -6.86
C THR A 379 2.35 5.67 -7.32
N THR A 380 1.37 5.71 -6.40
CA THR A 380 0.00 6.17 -6.70
C THR A 380 -0.64 6.92 -5.53
N ILE A 381 -1.70 7.66 -5.83
CA ILE A 381 -2.63 8.24 -4.85
C ILE A 381 -4.06 7.85 -5.20
N LEU A 382 -4.87 7.50 -4.20
CA LEU A 382 -6.30 7.26 -4.34
C LEU A 382 -7.07 8.43 -3.70
N VAL A 383 -7.95 9.04 -4.47
CA VAL A 383 -8.73 10.23 -4.04
C VAL A 383 -10.19 10.13 -4.47
N ASN A 384 -11.05 10.87 -3.77
CA ASN A 384 -12.39 11.17 -4.26
C ASN A 384 -12.31 12.17 -5.43
N LYS A 385 -13.10 11.98 -6.50
CA LYS A 385 -13.14 12.88 -7.66
C LYS A 385 -13.40 14.34 -7.29
N GLY A 386 -14.23 14.59 -6.25
CA GLY A 386 -14.52 15.94 -5.73
C GLY A 386 -13.30 16.64 -5.10
N ALA A 387 -12.23 15.88 -4.80
CA ALA A 387 -10.97 16.42 -4.29
C ALA A 387 -10.10 17.02 -5.42
N ILE A 388 -10.31 16.65 -6.68
CA ILE A 388 -9.49 17.06 -7.81
C ILE A 388 -9.81 18.52 -8.17
N PRO A 389 -8.80 19.39 -8.37
CA PRO A 389 -9.02 20.75 -8.87
C PRO A 389 -9.74 20.75 -10.23
N SER A 390 -10.74 21.60 -10.42
CA SER A 390 -11.57 21.62 -11.65
C SER A 390 -10.77 21.68 -12.96
N PRO A 391 -9.64 22.44 -13.07
CA PRO A 391 -8.86 22.44 -14.30
C PRO A 391 -8.21 21.07 -14.60
N ILE A 392 -7.82 20.31 -13.57
CA ILE A 392 -7.24 18.98 -13.72
C ILE A 392 -8.34 17.95 -14.01
N ALA A 393 -9.46 18.00 -13.28
CA ALA A 393 -10.62 17.14 -13.50
C ALA A 393 -11.11 17.23 -14.96
N LYS A 394 -11.19 18.44 -15.51
CA LYS A 394 -11.55 18.67 -16.93
C LYS A 394 -10.62 17.98 -17.92
N LYS A 395 -9.30 18.00 -17.69
CA LYS A 395 -8.31 17.30 -18.52
C LYS A 395 -8.45 15.79 -18.44
N LEU A 396 -8.88 15.27 -17.29
CA LEU A 396 -9.11 13.85 -17.02
C LEU A 396 -10.49 13.35 -17.47
N SER A 397 -11.36 14.25 -17.96
CA SER A 397 -12.77 13.95 -18.28
C SER A 397 -13.56 13.41 -17.10
N LEU A 398 -13.33 13.97 -15.90
CA LEU A 398 -13.96 13.64 -14.61
C LEU A 398 -14.93 14.73 -14.15
#